data_21f6ccf19b68132c1540c55d177281cf
#
_entry.id   21f6ccf19b68132c1540c55d177281cf
#
_cell.length_a   1.000
_cell.length_b   1.000
_cell.length_c   1.000
_cell.angle_alpha   90.00
_cell.angle_beta   90.00
_cell.angle_gamma   90.00
#
_symmetry.space_group_name_H-M   'P 1'
#
loop_
_entity.id
_entity.type
_entity.pdbx_description
1 polymer ?
#
loop_
_entity_poly.entity_id
_entity_poly.type
_entity_poly.pdbx_seq_one_letter_code
_entity_poly.pdbx_strand_id
1 'polypeptide(L)'
;MTGPGMRAGVVLPGGTANQQLEQAILAEQAGWDGVFVWEAGYGVDAWTLLAAMAARTSRVRLGTMLTPLPWRRPWKVASQVATLDQLSGGRAILAVGVGAIATDLPDTGEVTGIRERAGLLDDGIDLMRALWAGSTSYHGPHYDYECGRDDLNRACQPVQERIPVWVVGVWPRPKSMRRVLRCDGIIPQFEVEGREPGPDDALAVRAWLNAHGAGPGLDMVAEGETPADDPAAAAAQVAPWADAGCTWWLETRWE
;
A
#
# COMPACT_ATOMS: atom_id res chain seq x y z
N MET A 1 -1.58 9.22 -19.75
CA MET A 1 -1.54 7.77 -20.10
C MET A 1 -0.13 7.28 -19.85
N THR A 2 0.01 6.25 -19.06
CA THR A 2 1.30 5.62 -18.68
C THR A 2 1.96 4.99 -19.91
N GLY A 3 3.29 4.84 -19.88
CA GLY A 3 4.02 4.05 -20.88
C GLY A 3 3.54 2.59 -20.90
N PRO A 4 3.86 1.80 -21.93
CA PRO A 4 3.41 0.44 -22.07
C PRO A 4 3.86 -0.40 -20.86
N GLY A 5 2.90 -0.80 -20.01
CA GLY A 5 3.11 -1.68 -18.86
C GLY A 5 3.01 -1.04 -17.48
N MET A 6 2.99 0.30 -17.33
CA MET A 6 2.81 0.97 -16.05
C MET A 6 1.33 1.27 -15.79
N ARG A 7 0.85 0.94 -14.60
CA ARG A 7 -0.53 1.21 -14.14
C ARG A 7 -0.63 2.59 -13.52
N ALA A 8 -1.82 3.19 -13.63
CA ALA A 8 -2.13 4.48 -13.02
C ALA A 8 -3.12 4.30 -11.87
N GLY A 9 -2.77 4.79 -10.70
CA GLY A 9 -3.64 4.87 -9.53
C GLY A 9 -3.79 6.30 -9.06
N VAL A 10 -4.85 6.57 -8.32
CA VAL A 10 -5.08 7.85 -7.65
C VAL A 10 -5.20 7.65 -6.16
N VAL A 11 -4.50 8.48 -5.39
CA VAL A 11 -4.73 8.62 -3.95
C VAL A 11 -5.76 9.73 -3.77
N LEU A 12 -6.90 9.39 -3.16
CA LEU A 12 -7.98 10.37 -3.01
C LEU A 12 -7.59 11.48 -2.03
N PRO A 13 -7.86 12.74 -2.36
CA PRO A 13 -7.38 13.89 -1.61
C PRO A 13 -8.12 14.12 -0.27
N GLY A 14 -9.08 13.28 0.08
CA GLY A 14 -9.90 13.43 1.27
C GLY A 14 -11.30 13.96 0.97
N GLY A 15 -11.94 14.54 1.98
CA GLY A 15 -13.33 14.96 1.95
C GLY A 15 -14.24 14.03 2.74
N THR A 16 -15.55 14.18 2.61
CA THR A 16 -16.54 13.28 3.25
C THR A 16 -16.50 11.89 2.63
N ALA A 17 -16.98 10.87 3.35
CA ALA A 17 -17.04 9.51 2.84
C ALA A 17 -17.82 9.40 1.52
N ASN A 18 -18.92 10.15 1.38
CA ASN A 18 -19.71 10.16 0.15
C ASN A 18 -18.94 10.79 -1.02
N GLN A 19 -18.23 11.89 -0.78
CA GLN A 19 -17.40 12.53 -1.82
C GLN A 19 -16.30 11.60 -2.30
N GLN A 20 -15.58 10.95 -1.38
CA GLN A 20 -14.54 10.00 -1.73
C GLN A 20 -15.09 8.76 -2.46
N LEU A 21 -16.27 8.27 -2.07
CA LEU A 21 -16.94 7.18 -2.79
C LEU A 21 -17.29 7.57 -4.24
N GLU A 22 -17.82 8.78 -4.44
CA GLU A 22 -18.11 9.31 -5.78
C GLU A 22 -16.83 9.47 -6.61
N GLN A 23 -15.76 9.99 -6.02
CA GLN A 23 -14.46 10.10 -6.68
C GLN A 23 -13.91 8.74 -7.13
N ALA A 24 -14.05 7.69 -6.31
CA ALA A 24 -13.64 6.35 -6.68
C ALA A 24 -14.42 5.80 -7.89
N ILE A 25 -15.74 6.05 -7.95
CA ILE A 25 -16.58 5.66 -9.07
C ILE A 25 -16.14 6.42 -10.35
N LEU A 26 -15.91 7.72 -10.22
CA LEU A 26 -15.43 8.54 -11.34
C LEU A 26 -14.04 8.11 -11.82
N ALA A 27 -13.14 7.76 -10.91
CA ALA A 27 -11.81 7.23 -11.25
C ALA A 27 -11.93 5.94 -12.08
N GLU A 28 -12.79 5.00 -11.67
CA GLU A 28 -13.04 3.79 -12.46
C GLU A 28 -13.59 4.11 -13.86
N GLN A 29 -14.54 5.04 -13.96
CA GLN A 29 -15.12 5.46 -15.24
C GLN A 29 -14.09 6.15 -16.13
N ALA A 30 -13.17 6.91 -15.54
CA ALA A 30 -12.09 7.61 -16.25
C ALA A 30 -10.95 6.66 -16.68
N GLY A 31 -10.98 5.39 -16.29
CA GLY A 31 -10.02 4.40 -16.74
C GLY A 31 -8.81 4.19 -15.83
N TRP A 32 -8.83 4.70 -14.61
CA TRP A 32 -7.78 4.42 -13.62
C TRP A 32 -7.70 2.94 -13.28
N ASP A 33 -6.49 2.45 -12.95
CA ASP A 33 -6.23 1.05 -12.58
C ASP A 33 -6.38 0.81 -11.08
N GLY A 34 -6.23 1.86 -10.26
CA GLY A 34 -6.34 1.75 -8.80
C GLY A 34 -6.83 3.01 -8.13
N VAL A 35 -7.49 2.83 -7.00
CA VAL A 35 -7.93 3.89 -6.08
C VAL A 35 -7.41 3.57 -4.69
N PHE A 36 -6.76 4.54 -4.09
CA PHE A 36 -6.16 4.41 -2.78
C PHE A 36 -6.68 5.49 -1.85
N VAL A 37 -6.85 5.14 -0.60
CA VAL A 37 -7.30 6.07 0.44
C VAL A 37 -6.25 6.21 1.54
N TRP A 38 -6.11 7.42 2.00
CA TRP A 38 -5.24 7.72 3.12
C TRP A 38 -5.87 7.22 4.44
N GLU A 39 -5.06 6.62 5.30
CA GLU A 39 -5.49 6.17 6.63
C GLU A 39 -4.99 7.14 7.71
N ALA A 40 -5.87 8.01 8.18
CA ALA A 40 -5.62 8.96 9.26
C ALA A 40 -5.83 8.32 10.64
N GLY A 41 -5.25 8.94 11.67
CA GLY A 41 -5.51 8.55 13.08
C GLY A 41 -6.97 8.73 13.50
N TYR A 42 -7.64 9.78 12.97
CA TYR A 42 -9.07 10.02 13.10
C TYR A 42 -9.59 10.74 11.85
N GLY A 43 -10.77 10.34 11.37
CA GLY A 43 -11.39 10.89 10.16
C GLY A 43 -12.31 9.88 9.49
N VAL A 44 -12.43 9.95 8.18
CA VAL A 44 -13.13 8.92 7.42
C VAL A 44 -12.32 7.63 7.51
N ASP A 45 -12.96 6.56 8.02
CA ASP A 45 -12.29 5.27 8.15
C ASP A 45 -12.03 4.65 6.79
N ALA A 46 -10.76 4.42 6.49
CA ALA A 46 -10.31 3.96 5.19
C ALA A 46 -10.87 2.57 4.83
N TRP A 47 -10.92 1.65 5.79
CA TRP A 47 -11.37 0.27 5.52
C TRP A 47 -12.87 0.17 5.31
N THR A 48 -13.66 0.96 6.07
CA THR A 48 -15.11 1.08 5.86
C THR A 48 -15.41 1.70 4.50
N LEU A 49 -14.66 2.74 4.13
CA LEU A 49 -14.81 3.42 2.84
C LEU A 49 -14.43 2.50 1.66
N LEU A 50 -13.33 1.76 1.77
CA LEU A 50 -12.89 0.80 0.74
C LEU A 50 -13.92 -0.31 0.53
N ALA A 51 -14.60 -0.78 1.60
CA ALA A 51 -15.68 -1.76 1.48
C ALA A 51 -16.86 -1.19 0.68
N ALA A 52 -17.23 0.07 0.91
CA ALA A 52 -18.26 0.75 0.11
C ALA A 52 -17.83 0.91 -1.36
N MET A 53 -16.57 1.26 -1.61
CA MET A 53 -16.01 1.35 -2.97
C MET A 53 -16.01 -0.01 -3.67
N ALA A 54 -15.67 -1.10 -2.97
CA ALA A 54 -15.70 -2.45 -3.51
C ALA A 54 -17.09 -2.84 -4.05
N ALA A 55 -18.15 -2.43 -3.33
CA ALA A 55 -19.52 -2.67 -3.72
C ALA A 55 -20.04 -1.80 -4.89
N ARG A 56 -19.33 -0.72 -5.23
CA ARG A 56 -19.73 0.27 -6.24
C ARG A 56 -18.81 0.32 -7.45
N THR A 57 -17.72 -0.43 -7.43
CA THR A 57 -16.74 -0.56 -8.52
C THR A 57 -16.54 -2.03 -8.89
N SER A 58 -16.00 -2.30 -10.07
CA SER A 58 -15.86 -3.66 -10.60
C SER A 58 -14.45 -3.97 -11.12
N ARG A 59 -13.61 -2.97 -11.34
CA ARG A 59 -12.33 -3.12 -12.04
C ARG A 59 -11.13 -2.56 -11.27
N VAL A 60 -11.25 -1.37 -10.71
CA VAL A 60 -10.11 -0.71 -10.04
C VAL A 60 -9.62 -1.52 -8.84
N ARG A 61 -8.30 -1.58 -8.70
CA ARG A 61 -7.67 -2.04 -7.46
C ARG A 61 -8.00 -1.08 -6.32
N LEU A 62 -8.13 -1.62 -5.12
CA LEU A 62 -8.54 -0.86 -3.94
C LEU A 62 -7.56 -1.10 -2.80
N GLY A 63 -7.08 -0.04 -2.18
CA GLY A 63 -6.14 -0.15 -1.07
C GLY A 63 -5.98 1.12 -0.27
N THR A 64 -5.20 1.04 0.79
CA THR A 64 -4.76 2.21 1.54
C THR A 64 -3.44 2.73 1.01
N MET A 65 -3.18 4.04 1.18
CA MET A 65 -1.89 4.64 0.90
C MET A 65 -1.51 5.62 2.03
N LEU A 66 -1.03 5.05 3.13
CA LEU A 66 -0.85 3.65 3.53
C LEU A 66 -1.44 3.36 4.92
N THR A 67 -1.50 2.08 5.28
CA THR A 67 -1.83 1.66 6.66
C THR A 67 -0.58 1.69 7.54
N PRO A 68 -0.55 2.46 8.62
CA PRO A 68 0.53 2.45 9.62
C PRO A 68 0.38 1.20 10.51
N LEU A 69 0.84 0.05 10.03
CA LEU A 69 0.57 -1.25 10.63
C LEU A 69 0.97 -1.36 12.13
N PRO A 70 2.07 -0.73 12.62
CA PRO A 70 2.42 -0.77 14.05
C PRO A 70 1.36 -0.16 14.99
N TRP A 71 0.45 0.65 14.49
CA TRP A 71 -0.64 1.27 15.26
C TRP A 71 -1.96 0.50 15.17
N ARG A 72 -1.91 -0.66 14.53
CA ARG A 72 -3.06 -1.51 14.30
C ARG A 72 -2.84 -2.88 14.92
N ARG A 73 -3.92 -3.56 15.19
CA ARG A 73 -3.87 -4.98 15.53
C ARG A 73 -3.77 -5.79 14.23
N PRO A 74 -2.63 -6.45 13.93
CA PRO A 74 -2.41 -7.05 12.61
C PRO A 74 -3.46 -8.10 12.22
N TRP A 75 -3.99 -8.87 13.16
CA TRP A 75 -5.10 -9.80 12.89
C TRP A 75 -6.40 -9.10 12.49
N LYS A 76 -6.65 -7.86 12.98
CA LYS A 76 -7.81 -7.09 12.54
C LYS A 76 -7.60 -6.50 11.16
N VAL A 77 -6.40 -6.04 10.85
CA VAL A 77 -6.03 -5.61 9.50
C VAL A 77 -6.12 -6.79 8.53
N ALA A 78 -5.61 -7.98 8.90
CA ALA A 78 -5.74 -9.18 8.08
C ALA A 78 -7.21 -9.49 7.75
N SER A 79 -8.09 -9.41 8.75
CA SER A 79 -9.54 -9.61 8.56
C SER A 79 -10.16 -8.54 7.65
N GLN A 80 -9.81 -7.26 7.83
CA GLN A 80 -10.32 -6.15 7.02
C GLN A 80 -9.90 -6.30 5.55
N VAL A 81 -8.62 -6.62 5.31
CA VAL A 81 -8.08 -6.80 3.96
C VAL A 81 -8.69 -8.01 3.27
N ALA A 82 -8.80 -9.15 3.95
CA ALA A 82 -9.43 -10.34 3.38
C ALA A 82 -10.92 -10.12 3.07
N THR A 83 -11.63 -9.38 3.94
CA THR A 83 -13.02 -9.00 3.69
C THR A 83 -13.14 -8.07 2.48
N LEU A 84 -12.27 -7.07 2.36
CA LEU A 84 -12.20 -6.20 1.18
C LEU A 84 -11.91 -7.02 -0.08
N ASP A 85 -11.00 -7.99 0.02
CA ASP A 85 -10.63 -8.84 -1.10
C ASP A 85 -11.82 -9.68 -1.58
N GLN A 86 -12.58 -10.28 -0.66
CA GLN A 86 -13.81 -10.99 -0.97
C GLN A 86 -14.87 -10.09 -1.61
N LEU A 87 -15.16 -8.94 -0.99
CA LEU A 87 -16.17 -7.98 -1.48
C LEU A 87 -15.81 -7.43 -2.86
N SER A 88 -14.54 -7.26 -3.13
CA SER A 88 -14.05 -6.72 -4.41
C SER A 88 -13.82 -7.79 -5.47
N GLY A 89 -13.92 -9.10 -5.15
CA GLY A 89 -13.59 -10.18 -6.07
C GLY A 89 -12.11 -10.24 -6.43
N GLY A 90 -11.22 -10.04 -5.45
CA GLY A 90 -9.77 -10.18 -5.62
C GLY A 90 -9.06 -8.90 -6.11
N ARG A 91 -9.54 -7.71 -5.69
CA ARG A 91 -8.95 -6.43 -6.12
C ARG A 91 -8.19 -5.69 -5.01
N ALA A 92 -8.08 -6.25 -3.81
CA ALA A 92 -7.39 -5.62 -2.70
C ALA A 92 -5.87 -5.52 -2.93
N ILE A 93 -5.29 -4.41 -2.50
CA ILE A 93 -3.85 -4.18 -2.31
C ILE A 93 -3.65 -3.61 -0.91
N LEU A 94 -2.71 -4.15 -0.15
CA LEU A 94 -2.36 -3.61 1.16
C LEU A 94 -1.03 -2.87 1.09
N ALA A 95 -1.04 -1.54 1.26
CA ALA A 95 0.17 -0.78 1.46
C ALA A 95 0.41 -0.51 2.95
N VAL A 96 1.63 -0.75 3.43
CA VAL A 96 1.98 -0.63 4.85
C VAL A 96 3.29 0.13 5.08
N GLY A 97 3.36 0.77 6.22
CA GLY A 97 4.57 1.45 6.68
C GLY A 97 4.66 1.50 8.21
N VAL A 98 5.72 2.10 8.70
CA VAL A 98 5.94 2.29 10.14
C VAL A 98 5.07 3.43 10.73
N GLY A 99 4.46 4.23 9.87
CA GLY A 99 3.72 5.44 10.24
C GLY A 99 4.62 6.65 10.51
N ALA A 100 4.09 7.85 10.28
CA ALA A 100 4.76 9.13 10.52
C ALA A 100 4.29 9.71 11.86
N ILE A 101 5.20 9.88 12.83
CA ILE A 101 4.85 10.40 14.17
C ILE A 101 4.48 11.88 14.11
N ALA A 102 5.11 12.63 13.18
CA ALA A 102 5.08 14.09 13.20
C ALA A 102 3.79 14.69 12.63
N THR A 103 2.99 13.93 11.90
CA THR A 103 1.88 14.50 11.13
C THR A 103 0.50 14.18 11.71
N ASP A 104 0.25 12.98 12.24
CA ASP A 104 -1.14 12.55 12.48
C ASP A 104 -1.37 11.57 13.63
N LEU A 105 -0.32 11.22 14.38
CA LEU A 105 -0.52 10.44 15.59
C LEU A 105 -0.92 11.35 16.74
N PRO A 106 -2.17 11.25 17.18
CA PRO A 106 -2.50 11.78 18.49
C PRO A 106 -1.60 11.09 19.53
N ASP A 107 -1.27 11.79 20.61
CA ASP A 107 -0.59 11.20 21.78
C ASP A 107 -1.54 10.20 22.47
N THR A 108 -1.63 9.02 21.88
CA THR A 108 -2.57 7.96 22.28
C THR A 108 -1.90 6.86 23.10
N GLY A 109 -0.62 7.04 23.45
CA GLY A 109 0.18 6.02 24.12
C GLY A 109 0.73 4.93 23.18
N GLU A 110 0.63 5.14 21.87
CA GLU A 110 1.19 4.23 20.88
C GLU A 110 2.72 4.24 20.90
N VAL A 111 3.32 3.14 20.44
CA VAL A 111 4.77 3.00 20.35
C VAL A 111 5.35 4.02 19.38
N THR A 112 6.25 4.89 19.87
CA THR A 112 6.88 5.94 19.06
C THR A 112 8.28 5.58 18.56
N GLY A 113 8.97 4.62 19.19
CA GLY A 113 10.33 4.22 18.85
C GLY A 113 10.41 3.58 17.46
N ILE A 114 11.19 4.16 16.52
CA ILE A 114 11.29 3.69 15.13
C ILE A 114 11.75 2.22 15.01
N ARG A 115 12.65 1.77 15.89
CA ARG A 115 13.15 0.39 15.86
C ARG A 115 12.06 -0.61 16.28
N GLU A 116 11.30 -0.27 17.29
CA GLU A 116 10.20 -1.09 17.80
C GLU A 116 9.07 -1.13 16.78
N ARG A 117 8.67 0.02 16.22
CA ARG A 117 7.70 0.07 15.13
C ARG A 117 8.13 -0.74 13.90
N ALA A 118 9.42 -0.71 13.56
CA ALA A 118 9.93 -1.54 12.46
C ALA A 118 9.81 -3.04 12.76
N GLY A 119 10.03 -3.46 14.02
CA GLY A 119 9.82 -4.84 14.46
C GLY A 119 8.34 -5.24 14.43
N LEU A 120 7.45 -4.37 14.94
CA LEU A 120 5.99 -4.57 14.88
C LEU A 120 5.48 -4.66 13.42
N LEU A 121 6.05 -3.87 12.51
CA LEU A 121 5.72 -3.94 11.09
C LEU A 121 6.14 -5.28 10.47
N ASP A 122 7.38 -5.72 10.73
CA ASP A 122 7.91 -6.97 10.20
C ASP A 122 7.09 -8.17 10.68
N ASP A 123 6.86 -8.25 11.98
CA ASP A 123 6.12 -9.34 12.62
C ASP A 123 4.63 -9.32 12.25
N GLY A 124 4.04 -8.12 12.14
CA GLY A 124 2.66 -7.94 11.71
C GLY A 124 2.40 -8.42 10.28
N ILE A 125 3.35 -8.18 9.35
CA ILE A 125 3.25 -8.70 7.97
C ILE A 125 3.29 -10.23 7.97
N ASP A 126 4.18 -10.84 8.76
CA ASP A 126 4.29 -12.30 8.85
C ASP A 126 3.03 -12.92 9.44
N LEU A 127 2.49 -12.34 10.52
CA LEU A 127 1.22 -12.77 11.11
C LEU A 127 0.06 -12.70 10.10
N MET A 128 -0.10 -11.57 9.41
CA MET A 128 -1.18 -11.44 8.43
C MET A 128 -1.07 -12.49 7.32
N ARG A 129 0.13 -12.73 6.81
CA ARG A 129 0.36 -13.76 5.80
C ARG A 129 0.06 -15.17 6.29
N ALA A 130 0.42 -15.49 7.55
CA ALA A 130 0.08 -16.76 8.15
C ALA A 130 -1.44 -16.96 8.22
N LEU A 131 -2.20 -15.93 8.62
CA LEU A 131 -3.67 -16.00 8.67
C LEU A 131 -4.29 -16.17 7.27
N TRP A 132 -3.80 -15.45 6.26
CA TRP A 132 -4.26 -15.61 4.88
C TRP A 132 -3.88 -16.95 4.26
N ALA A 133 -2.82 -17.60 4.76
CA ALA A 133 -2.47 -18.98 4.40
C ALA A 133 -3.27 -20.04 5.16
N GLY A 134 -4.25 -19.62 6.00
CA GLY A 134 -5.12 -20.53 6.75
C GLY A 134 -4.61 -20.94 8.12
N SER A 135 -3.50 -20.37 8.61
CA SER A 135 -3.02 -20.63 9.97
C SER A 135 -4.02 -20.19 11.03
N THR A 136 -4.21 -20.99 12.06
CA THR A 136 -5.06 -20.65 13.22
C THR A 136 -4.27 -20.12 14.40
N SER A 137 -2.93 -20.21 14.33
CA SER A 137 -2.03 -19.69 15.34
C SER A 137 -0.81 -19.02 14.73
N TYR A 138 -0.19 -18.11 15.47
CA TYR A 138 1.06 -17.44 15.12
C TYR A 138 1.81 -17.05 16.39
N HIS A 139 3.10 -17.35 16.45
CA HIS A 139 4.00 -17.01 17.55
C HIS A 139 5.22 -16.29 16.99
N GLY A 140 5.27 -14.98 17.19
CA GLY A 140 6.34 -14.13 16.72
C GLY A 140 7.02 -13.34 17.84
N PRO A 141 8.02 -12.53 17.51
CA PRO A 141 8.75 -11.75 18.52
C PRO A 141 7.93 -10.62 19.16
N HIS A 142 6.84 -10.17 18.54
CA HIS A 142 6.00 -9.07 19.01
C HIS A 142 4.53 -9.46 19.15
N TYR A 143 4.09 -10.50 18.45
CA TYR A 143 2.69 -10.91 18.44
C TYR A 143 2.55 -12.40 18.69
N ASP A 144 1.65 -12.72 19.63
CA ASP A 144 1.09 -14.06 19.81
C ASP A 144 -0.38 -14.04 19.44
N TYR A 145 -0.82 -15.00 18.62
CA TYR A 145 -2.19 -15.10 18.16
C TYR A 145 -2.64 -16.57 18.14
N GLU A 146 -3.76 -16.82 18.77
CA GLU A 146 -4.46 -18.11 18.77
C GLU A 146 -5.92 -17.87 18.38
N CYS A 147 -6.38 -18.53 17.31
CA CYS A 147 -7.77 -18.55 16.92
C CYS A 147 -8.43 -19.86 17.33
N GLY A 148 -9.23 -19.85 18.38
CA GLY A 148 -9.98 -21.03 18.82
C GLY A 148 -11.16 -21.44 17.90
N ARG A 149 -11.30 -20.85 16.71
CA ARG A 149 -12.44 -20.98 15.82
C ARG A 149 -12.02 -21.14 14.36
N ASP A 150 -11.82 -22.38 13.93
CA ASP A 150 -11.46 -22.73 12.53
C ASP A 150 -12.50 -22.32 11.51
N ASP A 151 -13.78 -22.31 11.88
CA ASP A 151 -14.88 -21.87 11.04
C ASP A 151 -14.76 -20.39 10.67
N LEU A 152 -14.39 -19.52 11.62
CA LEU A 152 -14.17 -18.09 11.37
C LEU A 152 -12.94 -17.87 10.47
N ASN A 153 -11.88 -18.63 10.68
CA ASN A 153 -10.69 -18.54 9.84
C ASN A 153 -11.04 -18.90 8.38
N ARG A 154 -11.71 -20.05 8.15
CA ARG A 154 -12.13 -20.45 6.81
C ARG A 154 -13.04 -19.44 6.14
N ALA A 155 -13.94 -18.80 6.89
CA ALA A 155 -14.83 -17.78 6.34
C ALA A 155 -14.10 -16.49 5.94
N CYS A 156 -12.92 -16.23 6.49
CA CYS A 156 -12.12 -15.01 6.26
C CYS A 156 -10.92 -15.23 5.34
N GLN A 157 -10.95 -16.26 4.47
CA GLN A 157 -9.85 -16.46 3.52
C GLN A 157 -9.97 -15.51 2.31
N PRO A 158 -8.84 -14.95 1.80
CA PRO A 158 -8.84 -14.14 0.60
C PRO A 158 -9.33 -14.90 -0.64
N VAL A 159 -9.81 -14.16 -1.64
CA VAL A 159 -10.07 -14.67 -2.99
C VAL A 159 -8.78 -14.76 -3.80
N GLN A 160 -7.90 -13.78 -3.64
CA GLN A 160 -6.57 -13.82 -4.25
C GLN A 160 -5.73 -14.93 -3.61
N GLU A 161 -5.02 -15.69 -4.41
CA GLU A 161 -4.02 -16.66 -3.91
C GLU A 161 -2.98 -15.97 -3.03
N ARG A 162 -2.65 -14.72 -3.39
CA ARG A 162 -1.75 -13.86 -2.62
C ARG A 162 -2.22 -12.41 -2.72
N ILE A 163 -2.63 -11.83 -1.61
CA ILE A 163 -2.90 -10.39 -1.54
C ILE A 163 -1.58 -9.64 -1.68
N PRO A 164 -1.43 -8.71 -2.65
CA PRO A 164 -0.23 -7.90 -2.77
C PRO A 164 -0.03 -7.02 -1.53
N VAL A 165 1.14 -7.13 -0.92
CA VAL A 165 1.59 -6.27 0.18
C VAL A 165 2.69 -5.36 -0.34
N TRP A 166 2.41 -4.07 -0.41
CA TRP A 166 3.40 -3.04 -0.68
C TRP A 166 3.94 -2.48 0.62
N VAL A 167 5.24 -2.26 0.71
CA VAL A 167 5.86 -1.73 1.92
C VAL A 167 6.74 -0.52 1.61
N VAL A 168 6.77 0.43 2.53
CA VAL A 168 7.71 1.56 2.43
C VAL A 168 9.15 1.05 2.54
N GLY A 169 9.92 1.33 1.50
CA GLY A 169 11.35 1.05 1.42
C GLY A 169 12.15 2.35 1.44
N VAL A 170 12.85 2.62 2.55
CA VAL A 170 13.71 3.81 2.66
C VAL A 170 15.05 3.53 2.00
N TRP A 171 15.30 4.19 0.87
CA TRP A 171 16.54 4.08 0.11
C TRP A 171 17.55 5.15 0.57
N PRO A 172 18.83 4.79 0.83
CA PRO A 172 19.45 3.46 0.67
C PRO A 172 19.59 2.63 1.96
N ARG A 173 18.67 2.72 2.92
CA ARG A 173 18.76 2.03 4.23
C ARG A 173 18.66 0.50 4.11
N PRO A 174 19.73 -0.27 4.41
CA PRO A 174 19.76 -1.71 4.13
C PRO A 174 18.67 -2.52 4.82
N LYS A 175 18.33 -2.19 6.09
CA LYS A 175 17.28 -2.93 6.83
C LYS A 175 15.89 -2.70 6.24
N SER A 176 15.60 -1.46 5.82
CA SER A 176 14.34 -1.13 5.16
C SER A 176 14.22 -1.83 3.81
N MET A 177 15.28 -1.79 3.02
CA MET A 177 15.30 -2.43 1.70
C MET A 177 15.19 -3.96 1.76
N ARG A 178 15.81 -4.62 2.75
CA ARG A 178 15.67 -6.08 2.94
C ARG A 178 14.23 -6.50 3.25
N ARG A 179 13.44 -5.66 3.94
CA ARG A 179 12.01 -5.90 4.16
C ARG A 179 11.25 -6.00 2.85
N VAL A 180 11.58 -5.12 1.90
CA VAL A 180 10.95 -5.09 0.57
C VAL A 180 11.05 -6.44 -0.14
N LEU A 181 12.20 -7.13 -0.02
CA LEU A 181 12.42 -8.45 -0.66
C LEU A 181 11.46 -9.54 -0.17
N ARG A 182 10.77 -9.31 0.94
CA ARG A 182 9.76 -10.21 1.51
C ARG A 182 8.34 -9.82 1.12
N CYS A 183 8.18 -8.69 0.43
CA CYS A 183 6.88 -8.11 0.04
C CYS A 183 6.67 -8.19 -1.47
N ASP A 184 5.50 -7.75 -1.91
CA ASP A 184 5.08 -7.84 -3.31
C ASP A 184 5.27 -6.52 -4.05
N GLY A 185 5.60 -5.45 -3.32
CA GLY A 185 5.92 -4.15 -3.88
C GLY A 185 6.62 -3.23 -2.90
N ILE A 186 7.22 -2.19 -3.47
CA ILE A 186 7.90 -1.11 -2.75
C ILE A 186 7.20 0.22 -3.03
N ILE A 187 7.04 1.00 -1.96
CA ILE A 187 6.78 2.44 -2.00
C ILE A 187 8.11 3.10 -1.62
N PRO A 188 8.92 3.55 -2.59
CA PRO A 188 10.24 4.06 -2.27
C PRO A 188 10.16 5.39 -1.54
N GLN A 189 10.86 5.51 -0.43
CA GLN A 189 11.14 6.77 0.22
C GLN A 189 12.63 7.06 0.06
N PHE A 190 12.94 8.13 -0.66
CA PHE A 190 14.32 8.47 -0.99
C PHE A 190 14.92 9.40 0.05
N GLU A 191 16.10 9.03 0.57
CA GLU A 191 16.93 9.92 1.39
C GLU A 191 18.00 10.53 0.48
N VAL A 192 17.62 11.60 -0.22
CA VAL A 192 18.52 12.38 -1.08
C VAL A 192 18.67 13.79 -0.51
N GLU A 193 19.88 14.33 -0.54
CA GLU A 193 20.17 15.66 -0.01
C GLU A 193 20.20 16.69 -1.14
N GLY A 194 19.60 17.87 -0.89
CA GLY A 194 19.74 19.05 -1.73
C GLY A 194 19.03 19.01 -3.09
N ARG A 195 18.20 18.00 -3.34
CA ARG A 195 17.39 17.88 -4.55
C ARG A 195 16.15 17.04 -4.32
N GLU A 196 15.18 17.15 -5.21
CA GLU A 196 14.05 16.23 -5.25
C GLU A 196 14.49 14.85 -5.81
N PRO A 197 13.85 13.75 -5.34
CA PRO A 197 14.02 12.44 -5.93
C PRO A 197 13.57 12.41 -7.40
N GLY A 198 14.23 11.58 -8.20
CA GLY A 198 13.93 11.47 -9.61
C GLY A 198 14.00 10.03 -10.14
N PRO A 199 13.75 9.84 -11.45
CA PRO A 199 13.79 8.53 -12.09
C PRO A 199 15.13 7.80 -11.93
N ASP A 200 16.25 8.51 -11.83
CA ASP A 200 17.58 7.90 -11.61
C ASP A 200 17.67 7.22 -10.24
N ASP A 201 17.01 7.78 -9.22
CA ASP A 201 16.93 7.15 -7.89
C ASP A 201 16.07 5.88 -7.94
N ALA A 202 14.96 5.92 -8.67
CA ALA A 202 14.13 4.76 -8.91
C ALA A 202 14.88 3.66 -9.67
N LEU A 203 15.66 4.03 -10.68
CA LEU A 203 16.54 3.11 -11.42
C LEU A 203 17.56 2.43 -10.49
N ALA A 204 18.16 3.20 -9.57
CA ALA A 204 19.09 2.66 -8.58
C ALA A 204 18.40 1.67 -7.63
N VAL A 205 17.19 1.98 -7.16
CA VAL A 205 16.35 1.06 -6.36
C VAL A 205 16.06 -0.21 -7.14
N ARG A 206 15.62 -0.11 -8.39
CA ARG A 206 15.32 -1.28 -9.25
C ARG A 206 16.56 -2.15 -9.46
N ALA A 207 17.70 -1.54 -9.74
CA ALA A 207 18.97 -2.26 -9.89
C ALA A 207 19.35 -3.01 -8.61
N TRP A 208 19.18 -2.38 -7.46
CA TRP A 208 19.43 -3.02 -6.16
C TRP A 208 18.49 -4.19 -5.92
N LEU A 209 17.20 -4.02 -6.16
CA LEU A 209 16.18 -5.08 -6.01
C LEU A 209 16.52 -6.31 -6.88
N ASN A 210 16.88 -6.08 -8.14
CA ASN A 210 17.27 -7.14 -9.08
C ASN A 210 18.54 -7.88 -8.60
N ALA A 211 19.54 -7.14 -8.12
CA ALA A 211 20.79 -7.71 -7.59
C ALA A 211 20.60 -8.52 -6.30
N HIS A 212 19.51 -8.29 -5.56
CA HIS A 212 19.20 -8.98 -4.30
C HIS A 212 18.07 -10.03 -4.43
N GLY A 213 17.72 -10.42 -5.65
CA GLY A 213 16.81 -11.52 -5.91
C GLY A 213 15.33 -11.18 -5.78
N ALA A 214 14.96 -9.90 -5.89
CA ALA A 214 13.56 -9.54 -6.01
C ALA A 214 12.94 -10.21 -7.25
N GLY A 215 11.73 -10.75 -7.10
CA GLY A 215 11.02 -11.36 -8.22
C GLY A 215 10.68 -10.33 -9.32
N PRO A 216 10.55 -10.79 -10.58
CA PRO A 216 10.26 -9.91 -11.71
C PRO A 216 8.90 -9.21 -11.61
N GLY A 217 8.00 -9.73 -10.78
CA GLY A 217 6.66 -9.17 -10.54
C GLY A 217 6.58 -8.22 -9.35
N LEU A 218 7.70 -7.84 -8.71
CA LEU A 218 7.66 -6.89 -7.60
C LEU A 218 7.27 -5.50 -8.09
N ASP A 219 6.13 -5.00 -7.61
CA ASP A 219 5.67 -3.66 -7.92
C ASP A 219 6.61 -2.58 -7.36
N MET A 220 6.83 -1.53 -8.12
CA MET A 220 7.53 -0.32 -7.66
C MET A 220 6.67 0.90 -7.97
N VAL A 221 6.35 1.63 -6.92
CA VAL A 221 5.43 2.76 -6.96
C VAL A 221 6.22 4.06 -7.13
N ALA A 222 5.83 4.89 -8.07
CA ALA A 222 6.19 6.29 -8.14
C ALA A 222 4.96 7.13 -7.80
N GLU A 223 5.18 8.26 -7.14
CA GLU A 223 4.13 9.19 -6.73
C GLU A 223 4.43 10.59 -7.24
N GLY A 224 3.40 11.35 -7.53
CA GLY A 224 3.54 12.74 -7.89
C GLY A 224 2.24 13.37 -8.35
N GLU A 225 2.32 14.61 -8.76
CA GLU A 225 1.23 15.37 -9.35
C GLU A 225 1.54 15.66 -10.82
N THR A 226 0.59 15.34 -11.70
CA THR A 226 0.72 15.61 -13.12
C THR A 226 -0.18 16.78 -13.55
N PRO A 227 0.16 17.52 -14.64
CA PRO A 227 -0.73 18.53 -15.21
C PRO A 227 -2.09 17.93 -15.62
N ALA A 228 -3.18 18.44 -15.03
CA ALA A 228 -4.51 17.90 -15.23
C ALA A 228 -5.10 18.20 -16.62
N ASP A 229 -4.67 19.28 -17.23
CA ASP A 229 -5.18 19.85 -18.50
C ASP A 229 -4.22 19.62 -19.69
N ASP A 230 -3.05 19.00 -19.47
CA ASP A 230 -2.07 18.66 -20.50
C ASP A 230 -1.66 17.18 -20.44
N PRO A 231 -2.40 16.29 -21.12
CA PRO A 231 -2.08 14.86 -21.14
C PRO A 231 -0.71 14.53 -21.75
N ALA A 232 -0.19 15.38 -22.64
CA ALA A 232 1.11 15.16 -23.25
C ALA A 232 2.24 15.48 -22.25
N ALA A 233 2.12 16.59 -21.52
CA ALA A 233 3.04 16.93 -20.45
C ALA A 233 2.98 15.89 -19.30
N ALA A 234 1.79 15.46 -18.91
CA ALA A 234 1.63 14.39 -17.92
C ALA A 234 2.34 13.10 -18.35
N ALA A 235 2.14 12.66 -19.58
CA ALA A 235 2.81 11.48 -20.12
C ALA A 235 4.34 11.64 -20.17
N ALA A 236 4.84 12.81 -20.57
CA ALA A 236 6.28 13.10 -20.60
C ALA A 236 6.92 13.09 -19.19
N GLN A 237 6.18 13.55 -18.17
CA GLN A 237 6.64 13.51 -16.77
C GLN A 237 6.71 12.10 -16.24
N VAL A 238 5.77 11.24 -16.58
CA VAL A 238 5.64 9.87 -16.05
C VAL A 238 6.54 8.87 -16.78
N ALA A 239 6.79 9.04 -18.08
CA ALA A 239 7.55 8.10 -18.88
C ALA A 239 8.94 7.74 -18.32
N PRO A 240 9.78 8.69 -17.84
CA PRO A 240 11.08 8.35 -17.25
C PRO A 240 11.00 7.43 -16.03
N TRP A 241 9.93 7.50 -15.24
CA TRP A 241 9.71 6.59 -14.11
C TRP A 241 9.36 5.17 -14.56
N ALA A 242 8.58 5.05 -15.64
CA ALA A 242 8.32 3.75 -16.28
C ALA A 242 9.62 3.14 -16.81
N ASP A 243 10.46 3.92 -17.47
CA ASP A 243 11.76 3.49 -18.00
C ASP A 243 12.73 3.08 -16.87
N ALA A 244 12.63 3.72 -15.70
CA ALA A 244 13.35 3.35 -14.49
C ALA A 244 12.82 2.06 -13.81
N GLY A 245 11.74 1.48 -14.34
CA GLY A 245 11.17 0.22 -13.87
C GLY A 245 10.06 0.37 -12.83
N CYS A 246 9.47 1.55 -12.66
CA CYS A 246 8.25 1.69 -11.89
C CYS A 246 7.08 1.00 -12.60
N THR A 247 6.25 0.29 -11.84
CA THR A 247 5.09 -0.45 -12.35
C THR A 247 3.77 0.26 -12.08
N TRP A 248 3.81 1.23 -11.19
CA TRP A 248 2.68 2.08 -10.83
C TRP A 248 3.11 3.54 -10.77
N TRP A 249 2.25 4.41 -11.30
CA TRP A 249 2.21 5.83 -10.99
C TRP A 249 1.00 6.10 -10.12
N LEU A 250 1.20 6.72 -8.95
CA LEU A 250 0.10 7.19 -8.12
C LEU A 250 0.02 8.70 -8.20
N GLU A 251 -1.10 9.18 -8.73
CA GLU A 251 -1.44 10.59 -8.69
C GLU A 251 -1.79 10.98 -7.27
N THR A 252 -1.06 11.93 -6.70
CA THR A 252 -1.21 12.35 -5.31
C THR A 252 -1.35 13.86 -5.23
N ARG A 253 -2.49 14.31 -4.72
CA ARG A 253 -2.73 15.71 -4.38
C ARG A 253 -3.00 15.78 -2.90
N TRP A 254 -2.05 16.34 -2.16
CA TRP A 254 -2.13 16.43 -0.71
C TRP A 254 -2.69 17.77 -0.21
N GLU A 255 -3.11 18.70 -1.11
CA GLU A 255 -3.70 20.00 -0.80
C GLU A 255 -5.20 20.04 -1.08
#